data_4e2b627e2ba0442257806238e69d5587
#
_entry.id   4e2b627e2ba0442257806238e69d5587
#
_cell.length_a   1.000
_cell.length_b   1.000
_cell.length_c   1.000
_cell.angle_alpha   90.00
_cell.angle_beta   90.00
_cell.angle_gamma   90.00
#
_symmetry.space_group_name_H-M   'P 1'
#
loop_
_entity.id
_entity.type
_entity.pdbx_description
1 polymer ?
#
loop_
_entity_poly.entity_id
_entity_poly.type
_entity_poly.pdbx_seq_one_letter_code
_entity_poly.pdbx_strand_id
1 'polypeptide(L)'
;MIKTIKIKTGKNPVLFLDNITALTSIDENKATDWSGLMHWIMLLKTRGIITIFFHHVGKSTGTASGSNLAQRLVDTHIILKRLPEKAKFEDFNGVQCSVHFDKFRNFGGSHAKPFMLLCDREGKWTKYNMIMDKVDFKILEFHNEGKDVKTMCKIDPELKESTCYRRIGKMKQEGIIKSDANDNIKKANY
;
A
#
# COMPACT_ATOMS: atom_id res chain seq x y z
N MET A 1 -23.87 -24.29 1.42
CA MET A 1 -24.71 -23.92 2.59
C MET A 1 -23.77 -23.48 3.71
N ILE A 2 -23.63 -22.19 3.97
CA ILE A 2 -22.81 -21.67 5.07
C ILE A 2 -23.58 -21.92 6.36
N LYS A 3 -23.09 -22.88 7.17
CA LYS A 3 -23.63 -23.10 8.50
C LYS A 3 -23.50 -21.82 9.32
N THR A 4 -24.53 -21.50 10.09
CA THR A 4 -24.60 -20.32 10.94
C THR A 4 -23.32 -20.17 11.78
N ILE A 5 -22.49 -19.17 11.47
CA ILE A 5 -21.34 -18.83 12.30
C ILE A 5 -21.91 -18.12 13.54
N LYS A 6 -21.91 -18.78 14.68
CA LYS A 6 -22.21 -18.14 15.98
C LYS A 6 -20.98 -17.32 16.36
N ILE A 7 -21.03 -16.02 16.06
CA ILE A 7 -19.98 -15.08 16.45
C ILE A 7 -20.26 -14.74 17.93
N LYS A 8 -19.41 -15.23 18.84
CA LYS A 8 -19.35 -14.70 20.21
C LYS A 8 -18.70 -13.33 20.12
N THR A 9 -19.52 -12.28 20.14
CA THR A 9 -19.08 -10.94 19.80
C THR A 9 -18.75 -10.12 21.03
N GLY A 10 -17.49 -9.65 21.07
CA GLY A 10 -17.24 -8.30 21.55
C GLY A 10 -17.77 -7.26 20.54
N LYS A 11 -17.70 -5.99 20.86
CA LYS A 11 -18.11 -4.87 20.00
C LYS A 11 -17.33 -4.94 18.67
N ASN A 12 -18.03 -4.91 17.53
CA ASN A 12 -17.48 -4.87 16.16
C ASN A 12 -16.73 -6.14 15.70
N PRO A 13 -17.44 -7.23 15.41
CA PRO A 13 -16.82 -8.44 14.85
C PRO A 13 -16.22 -8.18 13.47
N VAL A 14 -15.04 -8.77 13.20
CA VAL A 14 -14.38 -8.72 11.91
C VAL A 14 -14.34 -10.12 11.32
N LEU A 15 -14.80 -10.25 10.07
CA LEU A 15 -14.75 -11.48 9.30
C LEU A 15 -13.68 -11.35 8.21
N PHE A 16 -12.73 -12.29 8.20
CA PHE A 16 -11.72 -12.41 7.16
C PHE A 16 -12.07 -13.57 6.22
N LEU A 17 -12.07 -13.31 4.91
CA LEU A 17 -12.31 -14.29 3.86
C LEU A 17 -11.06 -14.36 2.95
N ASP A 18 -10.19 -15.33 3.20
CA ASP A 18 -8.95 -15.52 2.44
C ASP A 18 -8.97 -16.91 1.74
N ASN A 19 -9.11 -16.98 0.43
CA ASN A 19 -9.57 -15.94 -0.48
C ASN A 19 -10.94 -16.34 -1.03
N ILE A 20 -11.62 -15.43 -1.69
CA ILE A 20 -12.98 -15.68 -2.18
C ILE A 20 -13.03 -16.86 -3.13
N THR A 21 -12.08 -16.98 -4.05
CA THR A 21 -12.02 -18.07 -5.03
C THR A 21 -11.88 -19.47 -4.38
N ALA A 22 -11.15 -19.54 -3.27
CA ALA A 22 -10.99 -20.81 -2.53
C ALA A 22 -12.23 -21.17 -1.69
N LEU A 23 -13.00 -20.17 -1.28
CA LEU A 23 -14.16 -20.35 -0.40
C LEU A 23 -15.48 -20.54 -1.17
N THR A 24 -15.49 -20.21 -2.46
CA THR A 24 -16.70 -20.24 -3.29
C THR A 24 -16.40 -20.83 -4.66
N SER A 25 -17.40 -21.36 -5.33
CA SER A 25 -17.33 -21.79 -6.74
C SER A 25 -17.72 -20.66 -7.71
N ILE A 26 -17.44 -19.43 -7.37
CA ILE A 26 -17.76 -18.24 -8.17
C ILE A 26 -16.87 -18.21 -9.41
N ASP A 27 -17.48 -18.08 -10.58
CA ASP A 27 -16.77 -17.62 -11.78
C ASP A 27 -16.53 -16.12 -11.66
N GLU A 28 -15.27 -15.74 -11.45
CA GLU A 28 -14.87 -14.36 -11.23
C GLU A 28 -15.28 -13.41 -12.37
N ASN A 29 -15.46 -13.94 -13.58
CA ASN A 29 -15.83 -13.15 -14.76
C ASN A 29 -17.34 -12.95 -14.91
N LYS A 30 -18.16 -13.66 -14.13
CA LYS A 30 -19.60 -13.56 -14.18
C LYS A 30 -20.15 -12.67 -13.08
N ALA A 31 -20.74 -11.53 -13.47
CA ALA A 31 -21.37 -10.61 -12.52
C ALA A 31 -22.50 -11.25 -11.70
N THR A 32 -23.24 -12.21 -12.29
CA THR A 32 -24.31 -12.95 -11.62
C THR A 32 -23.81 -13.73 -10.41
N ASP A 33 -22.64 -14.34 -10.52
CA ASP A 33 -22.08 -15.15 -9.46
C ASP A 33 -21.65 -14.29 -8.27
N TRP A 34 -21.12 -13.09 -8.56
CA TRP A 34 -20.78 -12.11 -7.53
C TRP A 34 -22.00 -11.55 -6.78
N SER A 35 -23.16 -11.49 -7.42
CA SER A 35 -24.34 -10.83 -6.82
C SER A 35 -24.77 -11.47 -5.50
N GLY A 36 -24.79 -12.79 -5.43
CA GLY A 36 -25.16 -13.54 -4.22
C GLY A 36 -24.18 -13.31 -3.07
N LEU A 37 -22.87 -13.36 -3.34
CA LEU A 37 -21.83 -13.09 -2.34
C LEU A 37 -21.91 -11.63 -1.86
N MET A 38 -22.04 -10.68 -2.76
CA MET A 38 -22.13 -9.27 -2.42
C MET A 38 -23.38 -8.94 -1.61
N HIS A 39 -24.52 -9.56 -1.93
CA HIS A 39 -25.73 -9.43 -1.11
C HIS A 39 -25.48 -9.94 0.31
N TRP A 40 -24.85 -11.11 0.47
CA TRP A 40 -24.52 -11.64 1.78
C TRP A 40 -23.53 -10.73 2.56
N ILE A 41 -22.51 -10.19 1.91
CA ILE A 41 -21.58 -9.22 2.54
C ILE A 41 -22.34 -7.96 2.96
N MET A 42 -23.29 -7.48 2.18
CA MET A 42 -24.13 -6.33 2.56
C MET A 42 -25.02 -6.63 3.77
N LEU A 43 -25.57 -7.85 3.87
CA LEU A 43 -26.31 -8.28 5.09
C LEU A 43 -25.39 -8.32 6.33
N LEU A 44 -24.14 -8.74 6.20
CA LEU A 44 -23.17 -8.69 7.30
C LEU A 44 -22.92 -7.25 7.74
N LYS A 45 -22.75 -6.34 6.78
CA LYS A 45 -22.57 -4.91 7.04
C LYS A 45 -23.75 -4.30 7.80
N THR A 46 -25.01 -4.63 7.43
CA THR A 46 -26.20 -4.12 8.16
C THR A 46 -26.27 -4.62 9.60
N ARG A 47 -25.58 -5.72 9.91
CA ARG A 47 -25.45 -6.27 11.27
C ARG A 47 -24.22 -5.77 12.03
N GLY A 48 -23.52 -4.75 11.49
CA GLY A 48 -22.33 -4.17 12.08
C GLY A 48 -21.08 -5.07 12.01
N ILE A 49 -21.06 -6.06 11.11
CA ILE A 49 -19.91 -6.94 10.89
C ILE A 49 -18.99 -6.33 9.83
N ILE A 50 -17.75 -6.08 10.20
CA ILE A 50 -16.72 -5.66 9.27
C ILE A 50 -16.26 -6.89 8.48
N THR A 51 -16.34 -6.84 7.15
CA THR A 51 -15.89 -7.94 6.30
C THR A 51 -14.67 -7.51 5.49
N ILE A 52 -13.58 -8.25 5.63
CA ILE A 52 -12.35 -8.08 4.85
C ILE A 52 -12.20 -9.33 3.99
N PHE A 53 -12.14 -9.17 2.68
CA PHE A 53 -11.95 -10.28 1.77
C PHE A 53 -10.80 -10.04 0.81
N PHE A 54 -10.13 -11.13 0.47
CA PHE A 54 -8.99 -11.12 -0.44
C PHE A 54 -9.40 -11.69 -1.79
N HIS A 55 -8.89 -11.06 -2.83
CA HIS A 55 -9.13 -11.47 -4.20
C HIS A 55 -7.87 -11.27 -5.03
N HIS A 56 -7.56 -12.22 -5.90
CA HIS A 56 -6.39 -12.12 -6.75
C HIS A 56 -6.60 -11.13 -7.90
N VAL A 57 -5.57 -10.37 -8.21
CA VAL A 57 -5.56 -9.49 -9.39
C VAL A 57 -5.29 -10.32 -10.64
N GLY A 58 -6.06 -10.12 -11.69
CA GLY A 58 -5.87 -10.78 -12.98
C GLY A 58 -4.46 -10.53 -13.54
N LYS A 59 -3.82 -11.59 -14.05
CA LYS A 59 -2.42 -11.53 -14.54
C LYS A 59 -2.21 -10.57 -15.72
N SER A 60 -3.24 -10.31 -16.53
CA SER A 60 -3.11 -9.58 -17.81
C SER A 60 -3.41 -8.09 -17.71
N THR A 61 -4.18 -7.64 -16.73
CA THR A 61 -4.69 -6.26 -16.72
C THR A 61 -4.18 -5.42 -15.54
N GLY A 62 -3.56 -6.04 -14.53
CA GLY A 62 -3.16 -5.34 -13.30
C GLY A 62 -4.33 -4.75 -12.51
N THR A 63 -5.55 -4.95 -12.99
CA THR A 63 -6.82 -4.63 -12.33
C THR A 63 -7.41 -5.88 -11.69
N ALA A 64 -8.28 -5.73 -10.71
CA ALA A 64 -8.97 -6.87 -10.11
C ALA A 64 -9.66 -7.67 -11.22
N SER A 65 -9.36 -8.98 -11.31
CA SER A 65 -10.08 -9.87 -12.22
C SER A 65 -11.52 -9.98 -11.73
N GLY A 66 -12.47 -9.97 -12.65
CA GLY A 66 -13.87 -10.14 -12.32
C GLY A 66 -14.72 -8.90 -12.50
N SER A 67 -15.98 -9.01 -12.12
CA SER A 67 -16.93 -7.95 -12.35
C SER A 67 -16.66 -6.73 -11.48
N ASN A 68 -16.84 -5.53 -12.04
CA ASN A 68 -16.80 -4.26 -11.31
C ASN A 68 -17.84 -4.18 -10.15
N LEU A 69 -18.69 -5.20 -10.01
CA LEU A 69 -19.72 -5.24 -8.98
C LEU A 69 -19.12 -5.29 -7.58
N ALA A 70 -18.10 -6.14 -7.36
CA ALA A 70 -17.42 -6.21 -6.06
C ALA A 70 -16.82 -4.85 -5.66
N GLN A 71 -16.13 -4.18 -6.59
CA GLN A 71 -15.54 -2.86 -6.36
C GLN A 71 -16.59 -1.78 -6.04
N ARG A 72 -17.78 -1.85 -6.67
CA ARG A 72 -18.83 -0.85 -6.44
C ARG A 72 -19.41 -0.92 -5.04
N LEU A 73 -19.51 -2.10 -4.44
CA LEU A 73 -20.22 -2.33 -3.18
C LEU A 73 -19.31 -2.19 -1.94
N VAL A 74 -18.01 -2.40 -2.06
CA VAL A 74 -17.07 -2.22 -0.94
C VAL A 74 -16.88 -0.74 -0.59
N ASP A 75 -16.60 -0.46 0.68
CA ASP A 75 -16.29 0.90 1.13
C ASP A 75 -14.84 1.28 0.86
N THR A 76 -13.94 0.31 0.97
CA THR A 76 -12.51 0.49 0.73
C THR A 76 -12.00 -0.65 -0.16
N HIS A 77 -11.31 -0.29 -1.24
CA HIS A 77 -10.61 -1.22 -2.11
C HIS A 77 -9.11 -0.91 -2.08
N ILE A 78 -8.32 -1.90 -1.65
CA ILE A 78 -6.88 -1.79 -1.53
C ILE A 78 -6.24 -2.76 -2.52
N ILE A 79 -5.28 -2.25 -3.29
CA ILE A 79 -4.51 -3.06 -4.25
C ILE A 79 -3.07 -3.15 -3.75
N LEU A 80 -2.62 -4.38 -3.51
CA LEU A 80 -1.21 -4.68 -3.26
C LEU A 80 -0.53 -4.98 -4.59
N LYS A 81 0.48 -4.18 -4.96
CA LYS A 81 1.25 -4.38 -6.19
C LYS A 81 2.68 -4.74 -5.87
N ARG A 82 3.27 -5.64 -6.64
CA ARG A 82 4.72 -5.84 -6.61
C ARG A 82 5.42 -4.54 -6.98
N LEU A 83 6.54 -4.26 -6.34
CA LEU A 83 7.36 -3.12 -6.76
C LEU A 83 7.89 -3.37 -8.18
N PRO A 84 7.98 -2.32 -9.01
CA PRO A 84 8.66 -2.42 -10.28
C PRO A 84 10.15 -2.76 -10.07
N GLU A 85 10.79 -3.43 -11.03
CA GLU A 85 12.18 -3.90 -10.91
C GLU A 85 13.15 -2.80 -10.46
N LYS A 86 13.00 -1.58 -11.00
CA LYS A 86 13.81 -0.41 -10.61
C LYS A 86 13.64 0.02 -9.15
N ALA A 87 12.58 -0.41 -8.49
CA ALA A 87 12.28 -0.08 -7.10
C ALA A 87 12.45 -1.28 -6.15
N LYS A 88 12.81 -2.46 -6.68
CA LYS A 88 13.12 -3.61 -5.86
C LYS A 88 14.53 -3.49 -5.28
N PHE A 89 14.67 -3.86 -4.02
CA PHE A 89 15.96 -4.16 -3.43
C PHE A 89 16.38 -5.55 -3.87
N GLU A 90 17.48 -5.67 -4.62
CA GLU A 90 17.98 -6.97 -5.09
C GLU A 90 18.41 -7.85 -3.92
N ASP A 91 19.01 -7.26 -2.90
CA ASP A 91 19.52 -7.96 -1.72
C ASP A 91 18.47 -8.06 -0.57
N PHE A 92 17.27 -7.49 -0.76
CA PHE A 92 16.25 -7.57 0.28
C PHE A 92 15.55 -8.93 0.26
N ASN A 93 15.77 -9.68 1.31
CA ASN A 93 15.19 -11.00 1.46
C ASN A 93 13.90 -10.96 2.26
N GLY A 94 12.80 -10.73 1.56
CA GLY A 94 11.50 -10.59 2.18
C GLY A 94 10.42 -10.17 1.20
N VAL A 95 9.28 -9.69 1.71
CA VAL A 95 8.16 -9.21 0.91
C VAL A 95 8.30 -7.72 0.66
N GLN A 96 8.18 -7.30 -0.60
CA GLN A 96 8.23 -5.91 -1.02
C GLN A 96 6.99 -5.61 -1.86
N CYS A 97 6.16 -4.68 -1.40
CA CYS A 97 4.97 -4.29 -2.13
C CYS A 97 4.63 -2.80 -1.97
N SER A 98 3.88 -2.28 -2.92
CA SER A 98 3.21 -0.99 -2.80
C SER A 98 1.73 -1.19 -2.54
N VAL A 99 1.18 -0.33 -1.68
CA VAL A 99 -0.23 -0.31 -1.28
C VAL A 99 -0.89 0.88 -1.96
N HIS A 100 -1.96 0.60 -2.69
CA HIS A 100 -2.74 1.61 -3.41
C HIS A 100 -4.19 1.54 -2.96
N PHE A 101 -4.79 2.70 -2.70
CA PHE A 101 -6.22 2.81 -2.44
C PHE A 101 -6.93 3.16 -3.74
N ASP A 102 -7.61 2.17 -4.33
CA ASP A 102 -8.38 2.35 -5.55
C ASP A 102 -9.76 2.98 -5.25
N LYS A 103 -10.32 2.64 -4.09
CA LYS A 103 -11.55 3.20 -3.57
C LYS A 103 -11.47 3.40 -2.07
N PHE A 104 -11.99 4.53 -1.61
CA PHE A 104 -12.08 4.86 -0.19
C PHE A 104 -13.24 5.84 0.03
N ARG A 105 -14.18 5.47 0.91
CA ARG A 105 -15.36 6.31 1.19
C ARG A 105 -15.21 7.13 2.47
N ASN A 106 -14.46 6.61 3.46
CA ASN A 106 -14.45 7.13 4.82
C ASN A 106 -13.16 7.89 5.19
N PHE A 107 -12.24 8.06 4.26
CA PHE A 107 -10.99 8.79 4.45
C PHE A 107 -10.52 9.38 3.13
N GLY A 108 -9.49 10.24 3.17
CA GLY A 108 -8.97 10.91 1.97
C GLY A 108 -7.68 11.68 2.25
N GLY A 109 -7.29 12.56 1.33
CA GLY A 109 -6.09 13.38 1.48
C GLY A 109 -4.82 12.55 1.61
N SER A 110 -3.98 12.86 2.59
CA SER A 110 -2.71 12.17 2.83
C SER A 110 -2.89 10.70 3.20
N HIS A 111 -4.01 10.31 3.81
CA HIS A 111 -4.30 8.93 4.20
C HIS A 111 -4.61 8.01 3.02
N ALA A 112 -4.98 8.57 1.87
CA ALA A 112 -5.25 7.82 0.64
C ALA A 112 -4.06 7.78 -0.33
N LYS A 113 -2.94 8.41 0.02
CA LYS A 113 -1.73 8.33 -0.80
C LYS A 113 -1.17 6.90 -0.82
N PRO A 114 -0.65 6.44 -1.98
CA PRO A 114 0.07 5.18 -2.05
C PRO A 114 1.29 5.19 -1.15
N PHE A 115 1.60 4.04 -0.57
CA PHE A 115 2.79 3.86 0.26
C PHE A 115 3.44 2.51 0.00
N MET A 116 4.67 2.34 0.50
CA MET A 116 5.41 1.09 0.34
C MET A 116 5.51 0.34 1.66
N LEU A 117 5.41 -0.98 1.59
CA LEU A 117 5.64 -1.90 2.70
C LEU A 117 6.78 -2.86 2.37
N LEU A 118 7.67 -3.02 3.31
CA LEU A 118 8.70 -4.04 3.34
C LEU A 118 8.47 -4.93 4.56
N CYS A 119 8.56 -6.24 4.38
CA CYS A 119 8.55 -7.20 5.47
C CYS A 119 9.80 -8.07 5.36
N ASP A 120 10.67 -8.04 6.35
CA ASP A 120 11.87 -8.87 6.38
C ASP A 120 11.56 -10.34 6.74
N ARG A 121 12.58 -11.20 6.75
CA ARG A 121 12.45 -12.63 7.09
C ARG A 121 12.00 -12.86 8.54
N GLU A 122 12.26 -11.93 9.42
CA GLU A 122 11.89 -11.99 10.83
C GLU A 122 10.43 -11.56 11.05
N GLY A 123 9.73 -11.16 9.97
CA GLY A 123 8.36 -10.70 10.02
C GLY A 123 8.20 -9.25 10.45
N LYS A 124 9.28 -8.47 10.49
CA LYS A 124 9.25 -7.05 10.83
C LYS A 124 8.81 -6.23 9.63
N TRP A 125 7.76 -5.44 9.82
CA TRP A 125 7.22 -4.56 8.80
C TRP A 125 7.77 -3.14 8.90
N THR A 126 8.19 -2.60 7.76
CA THR A 126 8.59 -1.20 7.61
C THR A 126 7.72 -0.53 6.58
N LYS A 127 7.15 0.63 6.94
CA LYS A 127 6.31 1.46 6.06
C LYS A 127 7.07 2.70 5.61
N TYR A 128 7.04 2.97 4.30
CA TYR A 128 7.49 4.24 3.72
C TYR A 128 6.30 4.97 3.12
N ASN A 129 6.08 6.22 3.51
CA ASN A 129 4.92 7.03 3.10
C ASN A 129 4.94 7.43 1.61
N MET A 130 5.91 6.97 0.84
CA MET A 130 5.98 7.10 -0.61
C MET A 130 6.49 5.81 -1.24
N ILE A 131 6.27 5.66 -2.54
CA ILE A 131 6.93 4.59 -3.31
C ILE A 131 8.32 5.10 -3.68
N MET A 132 9.35 4.41 -3.18
CA MET A 132 10.75 4.72 -3.39
C MET A 132 11.34 3.83 -4.48
N ASP A 133 12.29 4.35 -5.23
CA ASP A 133 13.11 3.58 -6.18
C ASP A 133 14.53 3.35 -5.62
N LYS A 134 15.38 2.59 -6.34
CA LYS A 134 16.76 2.29 -5.93
C LYS A 134 17.58 3.55 -5.63
N VAL A 135 17.36 4.62 -6.40
CA VAL A 135 18.07 5.89 -6.20
C VAL A 135 17.60 6.59 -4.93
N ASP A 136 16.30 6.54 -4.62
CA ASP A 136 15.77 7.09 -3.37
C ASP A 136 16.39 6.39 -2.16
N PHE A 137 16.49 5.05 -2.20
CA PHE A 137 17.09 4.29 -1.09
C PHE A 137 18.56 4.58 -0.92
N LYS A 138 19.33 4.66 -2.01
CA LYS A 138 20.75 4.99 -1.98
C LYS A 138 21.00 6.38 -1.38
N ILE A 139 20.19 7.36 -1.77
CA ILE A 139 20.24 8.70 -1.18
C ILE A 139 19.87 8.67 0.29
N LEU A 140 18.84 7.88 0.69
CA LEU A 140 18.45 7.74 2.09
C LEU A 140 19.57 7.10 2.93
N GLU A 141 20.23 6.07 2.42
CA GLU A 141 21.36 5.41 3.07
C GLU A 141 22.51 6.40 3.30
N PHE A 142 22.95 7.10 2.26
CA PHE A 142 23.99 8.13 2.37
C PHE A 142 23.59 9.24 3.36
N HIS A 143 22.33 9.65 3.34
CA HIS A 143 21.82 10.66 4.28
C HIS A 143 21.90 10.16 5.74
N ASN A 144 21.52 8.90 5.99
CA ASN A 144 21.57 8.28 7.32
C ASN A 144 23.02 8.13 7.82
N GLU A 145 23.99 7.99 6.90
CA GLU A 145 25.43 8.00 7.20
C GLU A 145 26.00 9.42 7.40
N GLY A 146 25.15 10.46 7.33
CA GLY A 146 25.56 11.84 7.54
C GLY A 146 26.29 12.48 6.37
N LYS A 147 26.25 11.88 5.16
CA LYS A 147 26.90 12.42 3.96
C LYS A 147 26.09 13.57 3.37
N ASP A 148 26.76 14.65 3.03
CA ASP A 148 26.16 15.75 2.27
C ASP A 148 26.01 15.40 0.78
N VAL A 149 25.20 16.17 0.05
CA VAL A 149 24.90 15.89 -1.37
C VAL A 149 26.14 15.88 -2.25
N LYS A 150 27.11 16.75 -1.99
CA LYS A 150 28.37 16.81 -2.76
C LYS A 150 29.21 15.54 -2.56
N THR A 151 29.25 15.04 -1.33
CA THR A 151 29.92 13.77 -0.99
C THR A 151 29.19 12.58 -1.64
N MET A 152 27.83 12.56 -1.60
CA MET A 152 27.06 11.51 -2.30
C MET A 152 27.41 11.43 -3.77
N CYS A 153 27.46 12.58 -4.48
CA CYS A 153 27.76 12.63 -5.91
C CYS A 153 29.24 12.30 -6.23
N LYS A 154 30.16 12.48 -5.28
CA LYS A 154 31.56 12.03 -5.43
C LYS A 154 31.69 10.51 -5.29
N ILE A 155 30.94 9.91 -4.35
CA ILE A 155 30.95 8.46 -4.13
C ILE A 155 30.24 7.75 -5.26
N ASP A 156 29.13 8.30 -5.74
CA ASP A 156 28.34 7.79 -6.85
C ASP A 156 28.19 8.83 -7.96
N PRO A 157 29.04 8.76 -9.00
CA PRO A 157 29.00 9.72 -10.10
C PRO A 157 27.72 9.68 -10.96
N GLU A 158 26.88 8.64 -10.81
CA GLU A 158 25.58 8.58 -11.50
C GLU A 158 24.55 9.52 -10.83
N LEU A 159 24.78 9.90 -9.59
CA LEU A 159 23.92 10.84 -8.86
C LEU A 159 24.26 12.28 -9.27
N LYS A 160 23.21 13.03 -9.66
CA LYS A 160 23.32 14.48 -9.93
C LYS A 160 22.83 15.25 -8.70
N GLU A 161 23.55 16.30 -8.30
CA GLU A 161 23.21 17.12 -7.13
C GLU A 161 21.75 17.61 -7.16
N SER A 162 21.28 18.12 -8.31
CA SER A 162 19.90 18.57 -8.47
C SER A 162 18.88 17.46 -8.20
N THR A 163 19.18 16.22 -8.62
CA THR A 163 18.35 15.04 -8.35
C THR A 163 18.35 14.71 -6.87
N CYS A 164 19.51 14.72 -6.22
CA CYS A 164 19.63 14.45 -4.78
C CYS A 164 18.82 15.47 -3.96
N TYR A 165 19.01 16.78 -4.21
CA TYR A 165 18.24 17.83 -3.50
C TYR A 165 16.73 17.68 -3.68
N ARG A 166 16.26 17.44 -4.90
CA ARG A 166 14.83 17.24 -5.19
C ARG A 166 14.27 16.01 -4.46
N ARG A 167 14.99 14.89 -4.45
CA ARG A 167 14.56 13.64 -3.81
C ARG A 167 14.58 13.76 -2.28
N ILE A 168 15.63 14.34 -1.69
CA ILE A 168 15.71 14.64 -0.27
C ILE A 168 14.56 15.55 0.15
N GLY A 169 14.28 16.61 -0.62
CA GLY A 169 13.15 17.50 -0.35
C GLY A 169 11.81 16.76 -0.33
N LYS A 170 11.59 15.82 -1.27
CA LYS A 170 10.40 14.98 -1.28
C LYS A 170 10.35 14.04 -0.06
N MET A 171 11.46 13.40 0.30
CA MET A 171 11.53 12.52 1.48
C MET A 171 11.27 13.29 2.78
N LYS A 172 11.76 14.55 2.91
CA LYS A 172 11.43 15.44 4.03
C LYS A 172 9.93 15.78 4.08
N GLN A 173 9.30 16.07 2.94
CA GLN A 173 7.86 16.34 2.86
C GLN A 173 6.98 15.14 3.27
N GLU A 174 7.42 13.93 2.93
CA GLU A 174 6.71 12.70 3.28
C GLU A 174 7.16 12.12 4.65
N GLY A 175 7.99 12.84 5.40
CA GLY A 175 8.42 12.47 6.75
C GLY A 175 9.36 11.27 6.83
N ILE A 176 10.02 10.89 5.73
CA ILE A 176 11.02 9.81 5.68
C ILE A 176 12.35 10.30 6.25
N ILE A 177 12.72 11.51 5.91
CA ILE A 177 13.88 12.23 6.45
C ILE A 177 13.35 13.33 7.39
N LYS A 178 13.94 13.46 8.57
CA LYS A 178 13.60 14.54 9.50
C LYS A 178 14.00 15.89 8.88
N SER A 179 13.11 16.87 8.96
CA SER A 179 13.41 18.25 8.58
C SER A 179 14.37 18.83 9.62
N ASP A 180 15.48 19.43 9.19
CA ASP A 180 16.35 20.16 10.09
C ASP A 180 15.61 21.38 10.63
N ALA A 181 15.86 21.76 11.89
CA ALA A 181 15.21 22.91 12.53
C ALA A 181 15.38 24.22 11.71
N ASN A 182 16.46 24.35 10.92
CA ASN A 182 16.74 25.48 10.05
C ASN A 182 15.90 25.53 8.74
N ASP A 183 15.30 24.41 8.31
CA ASP A 183 14.46 24.39 7.09
C ASP A 183 13.12 25.12 7.30
N ASN A 184 12.66 25.20 8.56
CA ASN A 184 11.39 25.89 8.88
C ASN A 184 11.52 27.43 8.90
N ILE A 185 12.73 27.96 9.08
CA ILE A 185 12.97 29.42 9.12
C ILE A 185 12.94 29.99 7.70
N LYS A 186 13.35 29.24 6.68
CA LYS A 186 13.31 29.70 5.29
C LYS A 186 11.91 29.73 4.66
N LYS A 187 10.94 28.99 5.19
CA LYS A 187 9.55 28.99 4.72
C LYS A 187 8.68 30.10 5.32
N ALA A 188 9.12 30.72 6.41
CA ALA A 188 8.38 31.81 7.07
C ALA A 188 8.68 33.23 6.49
N ASN A 189 9.58 33.32 5.53
CA ASN A 189 10.04 34.58 4.94
C ASN A 189 9.66 34.77 3.45
N TYR A 190 8.63 34.03 2.97
CA TYR A 190 8.03 34.24 1.65
C TYR A 190 6.51 34.36 1.74
#